data_12f227acf4506094772d09224c6e19c5
#
_entry.id   12f227acf4506094772d09224c6e19c5
#
_cell.length_a   1.000
_cell.length_b   1.000
_cell.length_c   1.000
_cell.angle_alpha   90.00
_cell.angle_beta   90.00
_cell.angle_gamma   90.00
#
_symmetry.space_group_name_H-M   'P 1'
#
loop_
_entity.id
_entity.type
_entity.pdbx_description
1 polymer ?
#
loop_
_entity_poly.entity_id
_entity_poly.type
_entity_poly.pdbx_seq_one_letter_code
_entity_poly.pdbx_strand_id
1 'polypeptide(L)'
;LNLHDHNTYDGKHHNQLERFTRFKHNIPLHFDSYAVYGESDKMNINDYKLNVDFYNKYFYKKEKSVLAFTFTNGGIRGLLNKDYILKYSSTLEYTKSLDEVLGKHKDAILKFKPKNIWDHFYKDDLYYIDHHQSHATYAYLNSGFKESDILAMDGIGWNYRCIFIDKTGTIQDFSKELPLGWIWNQMSKLAGFGSLGASKLMGLVGYGKYDEYYNNVFHMLVEDERREKGNDDHHKIKINESTLPNLAYTLQQFTIDKIKEHIYPLKSCDNLCIAGGVAYNGYMNEEFTKHYNNVFVPPAVGDEGQALGTYQHADYVLNNNVHKTKTFAGKEYDYIGDKRVNYKEVAQAIADGKIVGWFQGKSESGNRALGNRSILADPRNPDIKDIINNTIKMREDFRPFAPAVLEEHYKEYFDTNSPSPYMSRICKVKSNKVPGITHIDNTARIQTVNQKFNGKFYNLINEFYKITGIPMLLNTSFNCQEPIVETPEHAIRTFKRTSLDLLVINDWIIRK
;
A
#
# COMPACT_ATOMS: atom_id res chain seq x y z
N LEU A 1 9.17 -3.39 5.62
CA LEU A 1 8.66 -4.22 4.56
C LEU A 1 8.34 -3.36 3.38
N ASN A 2 9.17 -3.44 2.44
CA ASN A 2 8.78 -3.01 1.14
C ASN A 2 8.01 -4.17 0.53
N LEU A 3 6.72 -4.28 0.79
CA LEU A 3 5.81 -5.13 0.04
C LEU A 3 5.62 -4.48 -1.33
N HIS A 4 6.72 -4.50 -2.08
CA HIS A 4 6.82 -3.74 -3.26
C HIS A 4 6.55 -4.59 -4.41
N ASP A 5 5.77 -4.03 -5.21
CA ASP A 5 5.40 -4.61 -6.45
C ASP A 5 4.69 -5.96 -6.31
N HIS A 6 3.44 -5.89 -5.87
CA HIS A 6 2.46 -6.90 -6.25
C HIS A 6 2.44 -7.15 -7.77
N ASN A 7 3.22 -6.39 -8.51
CA ASN A 7 3.35 -6.48 -9.97
C ASN A 7 4.33 -7.53 -10.46
N THR A 8 5.16 -8.09 -9.57
CA THR A 8 6.08 -9.20 -9.91
C THR A 8 5.64 -10.53 -9.33
N TYR A 9 4.37 -10.63 -8.90
CA TYR A 9 3.80 -11.89 -8.46
C TYR A 9 3.56 -12.78 -9.69
N ASP A 10 4.57 -13.57 -10.05
CA ASP A 10 4.53 -14.56 -11.13
C ASP A 10 3.86 -15.88 -10.68
N GLY A 11 3.16 -15.89 -9.54
CA GLY A 11 2.59 -17.09 -8.94
C GLY A 11 3.62 -18.02 -8.31
N LYS A 12 4.92 -17.70 -8.35
CA LYS A 12 5.96 -18.43 -7.63
C LYS A 12 6.06 -17.86 -6.22
N HIS A 13 5.99 -18.74 -5.25
CA HIS A 13 6.06 -18.42 -3.83
C HIS A 13 7.31 -17.60 -3.52
N HIS A 14 7.19 -16.28 -3.44
CA HIS A 14 8.22 -15.47 -2.83
C HIS A 14 8.34 -15.90 -1.37
N ASN A 15 9.56 -16.20 -0.99
CA ASN A 15 9.89 -16.72 0.32
C ASN A 15 9.34 -15.76 1.41
N GLN A 16 8.25 -16.15 2.04
CA GLN A 16 7.57 -15.36 3.08
C GLN A 16 8.55 -15.00 4.21
N LEU A 17 9.60 -15.79 4.39
CA LEU A 17 10.65 -15.55 5.35
C LEU A 17 11.46 -14.28 5.07
N GLU A 18 11.72 -13.91 3.82
CA GLU A 18 12.38 -12.64 3.49
C GLU A 18 11.53 -11.45 3.90
N ARG A 19 10.22 -11.57 3.86
CA ARG A 19 9.28 -10.55 4.34
C ARG A 19 9.38 -10.38 5.86
N PHE A 20 9.48 -11.47 6.62
CA PHE A 20 9.68 -11.45 8.08
C PHE A 20 11.04 -10.88 8.49
N THR A 21 12.11 -11.17 7.79
CA THR A 21 13.45 -10.70 8.14
C THR A 21 13.62 -9.20 8.01
N ARG A 22 12.77 -8.52 7.22
CA ARG A 22 12.86 -7.07 7.00
C ARG A 22 12.29 -6.23 8.15
N PHE A 23 11.41 -6.76 9.00
CA PHE A 23 10.89 -6.07 10.20
C PHE A 23 11.78 -6.14 11.43
N LYS A 24 12.98 -6.61 11.31
CA LYS A 24 13.85 -7.06 12.37
C LYS A 24 14.31 -6.01 13.41
N HIS A 25 14.11 -4.74 13.20
CA HIS A 25 14.71 -3.71 14.03
C HIS A 25 13.74 -2.60 14.43
N ASN A 26 13.29 -2.62 15.68
CA ASN A 26 12.58 -1.56 16.40
C ASN A 26 11.07 -1.37 16.14
N ILE A 27 10.41 -2.25 15.43
CA ILE A 27 8.96 -2.34 15.50
C ILE A 27 8.66 -3.56 16.33
N PRO A 28 7.82 -3.46 17.38
CA PRO A 28 7.33 -4.66 18.06
C PRO A 28 6.72 -5.54 16.97
N LEU A 29 7.22 -6.76 16.88
CA LEU A 29 6.80 -7.64 15.83
C LEU A 29 5.44 -8.15 16.17
N HIS A 30 4.53 -7.71 15.39
CA HIS A 30 3.22 -8.26 15.34
C HIS A 30 3.27 -9.32 14.28
N PHE A 31 2.85 -10.49 14.67
CA PHE A 31 2.53 -11.51 13.70
C PHE A 31 1.40 -10.96 12.88
N ASP A 32 1.77 -10.35 11.80
CA ASP A 32 0.89 -10.14 10.71
C ASP A 32 0.32 -11.50 10.29
N SER A 33 -0.88 -11.48 9.84
CA SER A 33 -1.52 -12.52 9.05
C SER A 33 -0.59 -13.25 8.05
N TYR A 34 0.63 -12.77 7.85
CA TYR A 34 1.65 -13.38 7.01
C TYR A 34 2.16 -14.74 7.45
N ALA A 35 2.18 -15.02 8.75
CA ALA A 35 2.44 -16.39 9.20
C ALA A 35 1.39 -17.36 8.62
N VAL A 36 0.35 -16.84 8.01
CA VAL A 36 -0.88 -17.50 7.66
C VAL A 36 -1.33 -17.24 6.24
N TYR A 37 -0.64 -16.38 5.50
CA TYR A 37 -0.84 -16.18 4.07
C TYR A 37 -0.24 -17.30 3.21
N GLY A 38 -0.28 -18.53 3.69
CA GLY A 38 -0.32 -19.68 2.84
C GLY A 38 -1.78 -19.96 2.56
N GLU A 39 -2.22 -20.02 1.31
CA GLU A 39 -3.43 -20.72 0.99
C GLU A 39 -3.38 -22.02 1.80
N SER A 40 -4.37 -22.23 2.68
CA SER A 40 -4.39 -23.30 3.68
C SER A 40 -4.13 -24.69 3.10
N ASP A 41 -4.30 -24.86 1.81
CA ASP A 41 -4.17 -26.12 1.09
C ASP A 41 -2.76 -26.39 0.54
N LYS A 42 -1.83 -25.44 0.66
CA LYS A 42 -0.48 -25.52 0.06
C LYS A 42 0.66 -25.19 0.99
N MET A 43 0.39 -25.02 2.29
CA MET A 43 1.45 -24.75 3.27
C MET A 43 2.32 -26.00 3.43
N ASN A 44 3.57 -25.90 2.94
CA ASN A 44 4.56 -26.93 3.13
C ASN A 44 4.97 -26.98 4.61
N ILE A 45 5.09 -28.15 5.19
CA ILE A 45 5.53 -28.37 6.58
C ILE A 45 6.90 -27.75 6.87
N ASN A 46 7.72 -27.53 5.85
CA ASN A 46 9.02 -26.88 5.96
C ASN A 46 8.90 -25.36 6.12
N ASP A 47 7.93 -24.71 5.47
CA ASP A 47 7.67 -23.27 5.63
C ASP A 47 7.17 -22.98 7.04
N TYR A 48 6.43 -23.90 7.59
CA TYR A 48 5.91 -23.92 8.92
C TYR A 48 7.02 -24.02 9.98
N LYS A 49 7.90 -24.99 9.86
CA LYS A 49 9.06 -25.19 10.74
C LYS A 49 9.98 -23.98 10.75
N LEU A 50 10.17 -23.37 9.58
CA LEU A 50 10.99 -22.18 9.41
C LEU A 50 10.41 -20.97 10.16
N ASN A 51 9.10 -20.81 10.20
CA ASN A 51 8.42 -19.74 10.93
C ASN A 51 8.52 -19.94 12.46
N VAL A 52 8.40 -21.16 12.94
CA VAL A 52 8.59 -21.51 14.37
C VAL A 52 10.04 -21.27 14.80
N ASP A 53 11.02 -21.71 14.00
CA ASP A 53 12.43 -21.51 14.29
C ASP A 53 12.80 -20.01 14.28
N PHE A 54 12.22 -19.22 13.37
CA PHE A 54 12.37 -17.78 13.34
C PHE A 54 11.79 -17.12 14.58
N TYR A 55 10.57 -17.48 15.00
CA TYR A 55 9.94 -16.98 16.22
C TYR A 55 10.80 -17.29 17.42
N ASN A 56 11.20 -18.54 17.63
CA ASN A 56 12.02 -18.96 18.75
C ASN A 56 13.36 -18.22 18.80
N LYS A 57 13.98 -17.98 17.63
CA LYS A 57 15.26 -17.28 17.54
C LYS A 57 15.19 -15.82 17.97
N TYR A 58 14.07 -15.13 17.68
CA TYR A 58 13.99 -13.68 17.80
C TYR A 58 13.06 -13.18 18.90
N PHE A 59 12.11 -13.99 19.36
CA PHE A 59 11.02 -13.59 20.26
C PHE A 59 10.96 -14.34 21.59
N TYR A 60 11.32 -15.57 21.62
CA TYR A 60 11.15 -16.46 22.80
C TYR A 60 11.91 -16.02 24.07
N LYS A 61 12.77 -15.04 24.01
CA LYS A 61 13.61 -14.58 25.15
C LYS A 61 13.04 -13.39 25.92
N LYS A 62 11.85 -12.89 25.63
CA LYS A 62 11.24 -11.76 26.35
C LYS A 62 10.20 -12.25 27.35
N GLU A 63 10.23 -11.70 28.56
CA GLU A 63 9.48 -12.20 29.73
C GLU A 63 7.96 -12.02 29.65
N LYS A 64 7.42 -11.17 28.80
CA LYS A 64 5.99 -11.06 28.47
C LYS A 64 5.81 -10.53 27.08
N SER A 65 5.15 -11.27 26.21
CA SER A 65 4.71 -10.82 24.89
C SER A 65 3.23 -11.05 24.72
N VAL A 66 2.56 -10.13 24.03
CA VAL A 66 1.17 -10.29 23.60
C VAL A 66 1.20 -10.53 22.10
N LEU A 67 0.57 -11.59 21.66
CA LEU A 67 0.37 -11.86 20.25
C LEU A 67 -0.92 -11.18 19.79
N ALA A 68 -0.78 -10.13 19.02
CA ALA A 68 -1.88 -9.48 18.35
C ALA A 68 -1.90 -9.83 16.87
N PHE A 69 -3.05 -10.17 16.32
CA PHE A 69 -3.18 -10.56 14.94
C PHE A 69 -4.53 -10.17 14.35
N THR A 70 -4.57 -10.07 13.05
CA THR A 70 -5.77 -9.82 12.27
C THR A 70 -5.95 -10.92 11.25
N PHE A 71 -7.20 -11.23 10.89
CA PHE A 71 -7.47 -12.23 9.88
C PHE A 71 -7.58 -11.63 8.50
N THR A 72 -6.87 -12.26 7.58
CA THR A 72 -7.16 -12.18 6.16
C THR A 72 -7.33 -13.59 5.63
N ASN A 73 -8.41 -13.83 4.92
CA ASN A 73 -8.65 -15.07 4.13
C ASN A 73 -8.42 -16.43 4.82
N GLY A 74 -9.07 -16.66 5.91
CA GLY A 74 -9.33 -18.04 6.36
C GLY A 74 -8.17 -18.85 6.94
N GLY A 75 -6.93 -18.38 6.82
CA GLY A 75 -5.76 -19.19 7.18
C GLY A 75 -5.62 -19.48 8.68
N ILE A 76 -5.70 -18.49 9.55
CA ILE A 76 -5.55 -18.70 11.02
C ILE A 76 -6.75 -19.34 11.68
N ARG A 77 -7.91 -19.30 11.07
CA ARG A 77 -9.13 -19.82 11.66
C ARG A 77 -9.05 -21.28 12.09
N GLY A 78 -8.37 -22.10 11.30
CA GLY A 78 -8.12 -23.49 11.64
C GLY A 78 -7.23 -23.68 12.84
N LEU A 79 -6.62 -22.63 13.29
CA LEU A 79 -5.55 -22.68 14.26
C LEU A 79 -5.97 -22.21 15.65
N LEU A 80 -7.08 -21.45 15.80
CA LEU A 80 -7.46 -20.87 17.07
C LEU A 80 -8.42 -21.77 17.86
N ASN A 81 -8.12 -21.93 19.15
CA ASN A 81 -9.04 -22.50 20.08
C ASN A 81 -10.19 -21.52 20.35
N LYS A 82 -11.44 -22.01 20.32
CA LYS A 82 -12.67 -21.25 20.57
C LYS A 82 -12.61 -20.41 21.83
N ASP A 83 -12.08 -20.95 22.90
CA ASP A 83 -12.06 -20.31 24.21
C ASP A 83 -11.11 -19.09 24.25
N TYR A 84 -10.05 -19.10 23.47
CA TYR A 84 -9.13 -17.97 23.36
C TYR A 84 -9.75 -16.80 22.59
N ILE A 85 -10.41 -17.05 21.48
CA ILE A 85 -11.09 -15.99 20.71
C ILE A 85 -12.14 -15.28 21.58
N LEU A 86 -12.95 -16.05 22.31
CA LEU A 86 -13.99 -15.48 23.17
C LEU A 86 -13.43 -14.63 24.33
N LYS A 87 -12.30 -15.04 24.89
CA LYS A 87 -11.69 -14.33 26.02
C LYS A 87 -11.17 -12.92 25.61
N TYR A 88 -10.66 -12.78 24.40
CA TYR A 88 -9.93 -11.57 23.98
C TYR A 88 -10.63 -10.74 22.87
N SER A 89 -11.71 -11.24 22.30
CA SER A 89 -12.54 -10.48 21.35
C SER A 89 -13.55 -9.54 22.03
N SER A 90 -13.65 -9.59 23.35
CA SER A 90 -14.70 -8.92 24.13
C SER A 90 -14.62 -7.39 24.20
N THR A 91 -13.60 -6.77 23.66
CA THR A 91 -13.45 -5.31 23.67
C THR A 91 -14.10 -4.60 22.49
N LEU A 92 -14.68 -5.37 21.58
CA LEU A 92 -15.45 -4.84 20.46
C LEU A 92 -16.90 -5.23 20.68
N GLU A 93 -17.80 -4.28 20.84
CA GLU A 93 -19.25 -4.50 20.95
C GLU A 93 -19.89 -5.21 19.74
N TYR A 94 -19.08 -5.58 18.76
CA TYR A 94 -19.44 -6.30 17.53
C TYR A 94 -18.92 -7.75 17.50
N THR A 95 -18.98 -8.48 18.59
CA THR A 95 -18.84 -9.92 18.53
C THR A 95 -20.13 -10.54 17.99
N LYS A 96 -20.20 -10.70 16.68
CA LYS A 96 -20.94 -11.82 16.13
C LYS A 96 -20.47 -13.06 16.87
N SER A 97 -21.39 -13.97 17.23
CA SER A 97 -21.03 -15.20 17.93
C SER A 97 -19.87 -15.89 17.19
N LEU A 98 -19.03 -16.63 17.89
CA LEU A 98 -17.95 -17.38 17.23
C LEU A 98 -18.49 -18.27 16.08
N ASP A 99 -19.73 -18.74 16.20
CA ASP A 99 -20.43 -19.51 15.16
C ASP A 99 -20.74 -18.65 13.93
N GLU A 100 -21.06 -17.37 14.08
CA GLU A 100 -21.17 -16.42 12.96
C GLU A 100 -19.81 -16.07 12.36
N VAL A 101 -18.78 -15.88 13.20
CA VAL A 101 -17.40 -15.63 12.76
C VAL A 101 -16.82 -16.85 12.04
N LEU A 102 -17.07 -18.05 12.51
CA LEU A 102 -16.61 -19.30 11.88
C LEU A 102 -17.45 -19.72 10.67
N GLY A 103 -18.74 -19.36 10.65
CA GLY A 103 -19.65 -19.52 9.51
C GLY A 103 -19.45 -20.79 8.68
N LYS A 104 -19.44 -20.63 7.36
CA LYS A 104 -19.26 -21.69 6.35
C LYS A 104 -17.96 -22.51 6.47
N HIS A 105 -17.00 -22.03 7.26
CA HIS A 105 -15.67 -22.65 7.39
C HIS A 105 -15.46 -23.39 8.70
N LYS A 106 -16.50 -23.49 9.55
CA LYS A 106 -16.45 -24.19 10.85
C LYS A 106 -15.86 -25.61 10.74
N ASP A 107 -16.30 -26.37 9.75
CA ASP A 107 -15.86 -27.76 9.56
C ASP A 107 -14.41 -27.86 9.04
N ALA A 108 -14.00 -26.96 8.18
CA ALA A 108 -12.61 -26.88 7.70
C ALA A 108 -11.65 -26.54 8.83
N ILE A 109 -12.06 -25.62 9.71
CA ILE A 109 -11.30 -25.17 10.87
C ILE A 109 -11.14 -26.28 11.90
N LEU A 110 -12.22 -27.03 12.18
CA LEU A 110 -12.20 -28.14 13.14
C LEU A 110 -11.39 -29.35 12.65
N LYS A 111 -11.21 -29.51 11.33
CA LYS A 111 -10.36 -30.55 10.74
C LYS A 111 -8.87 -30.25 10.80
N PHE A 112 -8.50 -29.00 10.86
CA PHE A 112 -7.11 -28.57 10.93
C PHE A 112 -6.66 -28.57 12.40
N LYS A 113 -6.06 -29.67 12.86
CA LYS A 113 -5.39 -29.75 14.16
C LYS A 113 -3.88 -29.76 13.98
N PRO A 114 -3.24 -28.61 13.87
CA PRO A 114 -1.79 -28.56 14.01
C PRO A 114 -1.47 -28.73 15.49
N LYS A 115 -1.07 -29.91 15.86
CA LYS A 115 -0.82 -30.27 17.27
C LYS A 115 0.22 -29.43 17.97
N ASN A 116 1.05 -28.65 17.29
CA ASN A 116 2.30 -28.18 17.88
C ASN A 116 2.69 -26.73 17.63
N ILE A 117 1.98 -25.98 16.77
CA ILE A 117 2.30 -24.55 16.58
C ILE A 117 2.03 -23.76 17.85
N TRP A 118 0.90 -24.01 18.39
CA TRP A 118 0.30 -23.20 19.42
C TRP A 118 0.92 -23.48 20.77
N ASP A 119 1.35 -24.70 21.03
CA ASP A 119 2.12 -25.04 22.23
C ASP A 119 3.46 -24.28 22.30
N HIS A 120 3.98 -23.85 21.15
CA HIS A 120 5.17 -22.99 21.08
C HIS A 120 4.88 -21.51 21.21
N PHE A 121 3.70 -21.06 20.80
CA PHE A 121 3.29 -19.65 20.82
C PHE A 121 2.55 -19.26 22.11
N TYR A 122 2.07 -20.20 22.92
CA TYR A 122 1.05 -19.96 23.94
C TYR A 122 1.47 -20.11 25.37
N LYS A 123 2.46 -19.38 25.73
CA LYS A 123 2.57 -18.95 27.14
C LYS A 123 1.97 -17.56 27.37
N ASP A 124 1.58 -16.89 26.31
CA ASP A 124 1.27 -15.47 26.31
C ASP A 124 -0.19 -15.20 25.89
N ASP A 125 -0.70 -14.04 26.23
CA ASP A 125 -2.06 -13.63 25.90
C ASP A 125 -2.24 -13.39 24.38
N LEU A 126 -3.36 -13.85 23.83
CA LEU A 126 -3.71 -13.73 22.44
C LEU A 126 -4.73 -12.63 22.23
N TYR A 127 -4.49 -11.72 21.30
CA TYR A 127 -5.37 -10.61 20.97
C TYR A 127 -5.78 -10.63 19.50
N TYR A 128 -7.08 -10.65 19.22
CA TYR A 128 -7.63 -10.62 17.86
C TYR A 128 -8.26 -9.27 17.56
N ILE A 129 -8.03 -8.77 16.35
CA ILE A 129 -8.62 -7.55 15.82
C ILE A 129 -9.22 -7.84 14.45
N ASP A 130 -10.40 -7.28 14.18
CA ASP A 130 -10.99 -7.36 12.84
C ASP A 130 -10.09 -6.67 11.80
N HIS A 131 -10.03 -7.26 10.60
CA HIS A 131 -9.18 -6.80 9.50
C HIS A 131 -9.41 -5.33 9.14
N HIS A 132 -10.66 -4.91 8.95
CA HIS A 132 -10.98 -3.53 8.58
C HIS A 132 -10.78 -2.55 9.75
N GLN A 133 -10.98 -3.01 10.98
CA GLN A 133 -10.67 -2.19 12.16
C GLN A 133 -9.17 -2.00 12.34
N SER A 134 -8.36 -3.00 12.00
CA SER A 134 -6.90 -2.83 11.98
C SER A 134 -6.47 -1.77 10.96
N HIS A 135 -7.01 -1.79 9.73
CA HIS A 135 -6.81 -0.73 8.75
C HIS A 135 -7.25 0.64 9.27
N ALA A 136 -8.46 0.72 9.82
CA ALA A 136 -9.02 1.95 10.37
C ALA A 136 -8.15 2.54 11.49
N THR A 137 -7.72 1.69 12.43
CA THR A 137 -6.83 2.08 13.53
C THR A 137 -5.50 2.63 13.02
N TYR A 138 -4.88 1.93 12.06
CA TYR A 138 -3.63 2.39 11.46
C TYR A 138 -3.77 3.78 10.83
N ALA A 139 -4.83 4.01 10.08
CA ALA A 139 -5.06 5.32 9.47
C ALA A 139 -5.33 6.39 10.54
N TYR A 140 -6.23 6.14 11.47
CA TYR A 140 -6.64 7.12 12.48
C TYR A 140 -5.48 7.52 13.39
N LEU A 141 -4.79 6.57 14.02
CA LEU A 141 -3.72 6.87 14.99
C LEU A 141 -2.51 7.56 14.32
N ASN A 142 -2.27 7.32 13.04
CA ASN A 142 -1.18 7.98 12.32
C ASN A 142 -1.57 9.35 11.75
N SER A 143 -2.85 9.68 11.60
CA SER A 143 -3.33 10.96 11.09
C SER A 143 -2.98 12.11 12.03
N GLY A 144 -3.11 11.90 13.33
CA GLY A 144 -3.00 12.93 14.37
C GLY A 144 -4.24 13.78 14.50
N PHE A 145 -5.35 13.40 13.86
CA PHE A 145 -6.63 14.05 14.06
C PHE A 145 -7.20 13.73 15.45
N LYS A 146 -7.86 14.69 16.07
CA LYS A 146 -8.57 14.49 17.35
C LYS A 146 -9.90 13.76 17.14
N GLU A 147 -10.55 14.03 16.02
CA GLU A 147 -11.75 13.39 15.54
C GLU A 147 -11.65 13.19 14.02
N SER A 148 -12.22 12.14 13.49
CA SER A 148 -12.23 11.85 12.06
C SER A 148 -13.32 10.87 11.71
N ASP A 149 -13.92 11.03 10.55
CA ASP A 149 -14.55 9.93 9.85
C ASP A 149 -13.46 8.99 9.33
N ILE A 150 -13.73 7.70 9.24
CA ILE A 150 -12.79 6.71 8.75
C ILE A 150 -13.48 5.83 7.72
N LEU A 151 -12.86 5.68 6.56
CA LEU A 151 -13.30 4.78 5.50
C LEU A 151 -12.25 3.69 5.31
N ALA A 152 -12.59 2.45 5.64
CA ALA A 152 -11.72 1.30 5.38
C ALA A 152 -12.35 0.39 4.32
N MET A 153 -11.69 0.29 3.14
CA MET A 153 -12.14 -0.51 2.00
C MET A 153 -11.04 -1.42 1.50
N ASP A 154 -11.36 -2.70 1.38
CA ASP A 154 -10.42 -3.68 0.85
C ASP A 154 -11.05 -4.62 -0.18
N GLY A 155 -10.21 -5.44 -0.82
CA GLY A 155 -10.64 -6.43 -1.80
C GLY A 155 -11.41 -7.58 -1.15
N ILE A 156 -10.90 -8.08 -0.05
CA ILE A 156 -11.48 -9.19 0.72
C ILE A 156 -11.11 -8.99 2.19
N GLY A 157 -12.10 -8.82 3.04
CA GLY A 157 -11.97 -8.95 4.49
C GLY A 157 -12.81 -10.13 4.96
N TRP A 158 -12.65 -10.51 6.24
CA TRP A 158 -13.43 -11.62 6.75
C TRP A 158 -14.90 -11.27 7.00
N ASN A 159 -15.12 -10.18 7.73
CA ASN A 159 -16.47 -9.75 8.08
C ASN A 159 -16.98 -8.69 7.11
N TYR A 160 -16.05 -7.88 6.58
CA TYR A 160 -16.38 -6.69 5.81
C TYR A 160 -15.53 -6.60 4.55
N ARG A 161 -15.97 -5.81 3.58
CA ARG A 161 -15.21 -5.31 2.44
C ARG A 161 -15.09 -3.79 2.46
N CYS A 162 -16.09 -3.13 3.07
CA CYS A 162 -16.12 -1.70 3.25
C CYS A 162 -16.82 -1.36 4.56
N ILE A 163 -16.15 -0.62 5.43
CA ILE A 163 -16.76 -0.02 6.62
C ILE A 163 -16.53 1.49 6.62
N PHE A 164 -17.53 2.21 7.11
CA PHE A 164 -17.42 3.62 7.47
C PHE A 164 -17.58 3.75 8.98
N ILE A 165 -16.70 4.51 9.61
CA ILE A 165 -16.75 4.80 11.05
C ILE A 165 -16.87 6.30 11.19
N ASP A 166 -17.95 6.78 11.80
CA ASP A 166 -18.14 8.20 12.05
C ASP A 166 -17.27 8.72 13.21
N LYS A 167 -17.23 10.03 13.42
CA LYS A 167 -16.45 10.66 14.50
C LYS A 167 -16.80 10.18 15.90
N THR A 168 -17.96 9.56 16.09
CA THR A 168 -18.40 9.01 17.39
C THR A 168 -17.95 7.58 17.61
N GLY A 169 -17.36 6.94 16.56
CA GLY A 169 -16.95 5.55 16.57
C GLY A 169 -18.05 4.58 16.11
N THR A 170 -19.20 5.09 15.62
CA THR A 170 -20.27 4.23 15.08
C THR A 170 -19.84 3.62 13.75
N ILE A 171 -19.87 2.30 13.67
CA ILE A 171 -19.49 1.53 12.47
C ILE A 171 -20.72 1.25 11.61
N GLN A 172 -20.60 1.54 10.32
CA GLN A 172 -21.58 1.18 9.29
C GLN A 172 -20.93 0.27 8.26
N ASP A 173 -21.61 -0.83 7.92
CA ASP A 173 -21.14 -1.83 6.96
C ASP A 173 -21.74 -1.56 5.58
N PHE A 174 -20.88 -1.31 4.59
CA PHE A 174 -21.21 -1.11 3.19
C PHE A 174 -20.66 -2.22 2.28
N SER A 175 -20.35 -3.38 2.83
CA SER A 175 -19.70 -4.47 2.08
C SER A 175 -20.51 -4.95 0.89
N LYS A 176 -21.86 -4.87 0.97
CA LYS A 176 -22.76 -5.27 -0.10
C LYS A 176 -23.02 -4.15 -1.13
N GLU A 177 -22.99 -2.90 -0.70
CA GLU A 177 -23.19 -1.71 -1.52
C GLU A 177 -21.91 -1.30 -2.26
N LEU A 178 -20.74 -1.49 -1.60
CA LEU A 178 -19.45 -1.03 -2.06
C LEU A 178 -18.40 -2.18 -2.13
N PRO A 179 -18.65 -3.28 -2.88
CA PRO A 179 -17.66 -4.34 -3.06
C PRO A 179 -16.54 -3.92 -4.04
N LEU A 180 -16.11 -2.65 -3.99
CA LEU A 180 -15.27 -2.01 -4.99
C LEU A 180 -13.91 -2.69 -5.13
N GLY A 181 -13.25 -3.03 -4.02
CA GLY A 181 -11.95 -3.70 -4.06
C GLY A 181 -12.03 -5.06 -4.74
N TRP A 182 -13.10 -5.81 -4.48
CA TRP A 182 -13.36 -7.08 -5.16
C TRP A 182 -13.62 -6.87 -6.66
N ILE A 183 -14.43 -5.88 -7.06
CA ILE A 183 -14.67 -5.57 -8.48
C ILE A 183 -13.36 -5.20 -9.18
N TRP A 184 -12.54 -4.32 -8.60
CA TRP A 184 -11.23 -3.97 -9.14
C TRP A 184 -10.33 -5.19 -9.32
N ASN A 185 -10.32 -6.12 -8.36
CA ASN A 185 -9.53 -7.35 -8.46
C ASN A 185 -10.05 -8.29 -9.54
N GLN A 186 -11.38 -8.46 -9.68
CA GLN A 186 -11.96 -9.29 -10.75
C GLN A 186 -11.66 -8.71 -12.13
N MET A 187 -11.88 -7.40 -12.31
CA MET A 187 -11.59 -6.74 -13.60
C MET A 187 -10.10 -6.80 -13.93
N SER A 188 -9.23 -6.68 -12.95
CA SER A 188 -7.79 -6.85 -13.13
C SER A 188 -7.39 -8.26 -13.58
N LYS A 189 -8.01 -9.30 -13.01
CA LYS A 189 -7.82 -10.69 -13.47
C LYS A 189 -8.27 -10.88 -14.90
N LEU A 190 -9.47 -10.42 -15.24
CA LEU A 190 -10.03 -10.53 -16.59
C LEU A 190 -9.20 -9.73 -17.61
N ALA A 191 -8.61 -8.62 -17.20
CA ALA A 191 -7.69 -7.81 -18.02
C ALA A 191 -6.29 -8.46 -18.21
N GLY A 192 -6.03 -9.64 -17.64
CA GLY A 192 -4.75 -10.33 -17.74
C GLY A 192 -3.65 -9.80 -16.79
N PHE A 193 -3.97 -8.87 -15.87
CA PHE A 193 -3.00 -8.30 -14.93
C PHE A 193 -2.90 -9.10 -13.61
N GLY A 194 -3.72 -10.14 -13.44
CA GLY A 194 -3.79 -10.94 -12.22
C GLY A 194 -4.56 -10.27 -11.08
N SER A 195 -4.76 -11.00 -9.98
CA SER A 195 -5.59 -10.55 -8.84
C SER A 195 -5.05 -9.33 -8.09
N LEU A 196 -3.76 -9.05 -8.21
CA LEU A 196 -3.10 -7.91 -7.56
C LEU A 196 -2.74 -6.80 -8.56
N GLY A 197 -3.23 -6.88 -9.79
CA GLY A 197 -2.94 -5.94 -10.86
C GLY A 197 -3.84 -4.72 -10.94
N ALA A 198 -4.71 -4.46 -9.96
CA ALA A 198 -5.64 -3.32 -9.96
C ALA A 198 -4.95 -1.97 -10.20
N SER A 199 -3.71 -1.81 -9.70
CA SER A 199 -2.91 -0.60 -9.95
C SER A 199 -2.41 -0.47 -11.39
N LYS A 200 -2.24 -1.59 -12.14
CA LYS A 200 -1.95 -1.57 -13.57
C LYS A 200 -3.20 -1.15 -14.34
N LEU A 201 -4.34 -1.76 -14.01
CA LEU A 201 -5.62 -1.40 -14.62
C LEU A 201 -5.93 0.10 -14.40
N MET A 202 -5.70 0.62 -13.19
CA MET A 202 -5.85 2.06 -12.91
C MET A 202 -4.91 2.94 -13.76
N GLY A 203 -3.74 2.44 -14.16
CA GLY A 203 -2.83 3.14 -15.07
C GLY A 203 -3.41 3.37 -16.47
N LEU A 204 -4.43 2.62 -16.87
CA LEU A 204 -5.12 2.76 -18.17
C LEU A 204 -6.27 3.78 -18.13
N VAL A 205 -6.65 4.29 -16.96
CA VAL A 205 -7.79 5.23 -16.82
C VAL A 205 -7.65 6.43 -17.75
N GLY A 206 -6.44 7.00 -17.86
CA GLY A 206 -6.19 8.18 -18.71
C GLY A 206 -6.33 7.94 -20.21
N TYR A 207 -6.34 6.70 -20.67
CA TYR A 207 -6.45 6.32 -22.09
C TYR A 207 -7.88 5.97 -22.51
N GLY A 208 -8.81 5.84 -21.54
CA GLY A 208 -10.17 5.36 -21.78
C GLY A 208 -11.19 6.48 -21.82
N LYS A 209 -12.41 6.06 -22.16
CA LYS A 209 -13.64 6.85 -22.10
C LYS A 209 -14.77 6.03 -21.52
N TYR A 210 -15.84 6.67 -21.08
CA TYR A 210 -17.02 6.01 -20.54
C TYR A 210 -17.62 5.01 -21.53
N ASP A 211 -18.02 3.86 -21.01
CA ASP A 211 -18.62 2.77 -21.77
C ASP A 211 -19.81 2.19 -20.97
N GLU A 212 -21.02 2.36 -21.54
CA GLU A 212 -22.27 1.95 -20.91
C GLU A 212 -22.34 0.45 -20.64
N TYR A 213 -21.77 -0.39 -21.53
CA TYR A 213 -21.72 -1.84 -21.30
C TYR A 213 -20.99 -2.18 -20.00
N TYR A 214 -19.80 -1.61 -19.78
CA TYR A 214 -19.04 -1.87 -18.55
C TYR A 214 -19.74 -1.29 -17.33
N ASN A 215 -20.36 -0.13 -17.43
CA ASN A 215 -21.13 0.44 -16.31
C ASN A 215 -22.26 -0.51 -15.87
N ASN A 216 -23.01 -1.05 -16.83
CA ASN A 216 -24.08 -2.01 -16.55
C ASN A 216 -23.54 -3.32 -15.94
N VAL A 217 -22.37 -3.77 -16.38
CA VAL A 217 -21.68 -4.92 -15.78
C VAL A 217 -21.36 -4.65 -14.31
N PHE A 218 -20.85 -3.48 -13.96
CA PHE A 218 -20.50 -3.17 -12.56
C PHE A 218 -21.74 -3.07 -11.66
N HIS A 219 -22.84 -2.51 -12.16
CA HIS A 219 -24.13 -2.54 -11.44
C HIS A 219 -24.64 -3.97 -11.21
N MET A 220 -24.55 -4.82 -12.21
CA MET A 220 -24.91 -6.23 -12.09
C MET A 220 -24.05 -6.94 -11.03
N LEU A 221 -22.73 -6.70 -11.00
CA LEU A 221 -21.84 -7.30 -10.03
C LEU A 221 -22.15 -6.88 -8.58
N VAL A 222 -22.56 -5.62 -8.36
CA VAL A 222 -23.03 -5.16 -7.04
C VAL A 222 -24.32 -5.86 -6.64
N GLU A 223 -25.28 -5.97 -7.57
CA GLU A 223 -26.55 -6.66 -7.28
C GLU A 223 -26.38 -8.17 -7.01
N ASP A 224 -25.46 -8.82 -7.72
CA ASP A 224 -25.16 -10.24 -7.47
C ASP A 224 -24.51 -10.44 -6.10
N GLU A 225 -23.63 -9.53 -5.68
CA GLU A 225 -23.06 -9.56 -4.33
C GLU A 225 -24.12 -9.36 -3.25
N ARG A 226 -25.06 -8.42 -3.46
CA ARG A 226 -26.21 -8.20 -2.54
C ARG A 226 -27.07 -9.45 -2.38
N ARG A 227 -27.26 -10.22 -3.45
CA ARG A 227 -28.10 -11.42 -3.46
C ARG A 227 -27.39 -12.68 -2.96
N GLU A 228 -26.11 -12.58 -2.57
CA GLU A 228 -25.27 -13.72 -2.15
C GLU A 228 -25.23 -14.86 -3.19
N LYS A 229 -25.49 -14.54 -4.44
CA LYS A 229 -25.34 -15.50 -5.53
C LYS A 229 -23.88 -15.76 -5.73
N GLY A 230 -23.44 -17.01 -5.46
CA GLY A 230 -22.09 -17.46 -5.84
C GLY A 230 -21.89 -17.22 -7.34
N ASN A 231 -21.00 -16.33 -7.68
CA ASN A 231 -20.99 -15.75 -9.03
C ASN A 231 -19.98 -16.47 -9.90
N ASP A 232 -20.41 -17.54 -10.57
CA ASP A 232 -19.63 -18.22 -11.61
C ASP A 232 -19.75 -17.53 -13.00
N ASP A 233 -20.61 -16.50 -13.13
CA ASP A 233 -20.91 -15.87 -14.42
C ASP A 233 -19.90 -14.78 -14.86
N HIS A 234 -18.88 -14.49 -14.08
CA HIS A 234 -17.80 -13.53 -14.45
C HIS A 234 -17.09 -13.90 -15.75
N HIS A 235 -17.08 -15.18 -16.11
CA HIS A 235 -16.48 -15.69 -17.36
C HIS A 235 -17.21 -15.21 -18.63
N LYS A 236 -18.41 -14.61 -18.49
CA LYS A 236 -19.20 -14.09 -19.61
C LYS A 236 -18.88 -12.64 -19.96
N ILE A 237 -18.12 -11.93 -19.13
CA ILE A 237 -17.73 -10.53 -19.38
C ILE A 237 -16.74 -10.50 -20.53
N LYS A 238 -17.11 -9.86 -21.62
CA LYS A 238 -16.24 -9.74 -22.80
C LYS A 238 -15.30 -8.56 -22.64
N ILE A 239 -14.02 -8.84 -22.46
CA ILE A 239 -12.96 -7.84 -22.45
C ILE A 239 -12.04 -8.17 -23.63
N ASN A 240 -11.70 -7.14 -24.42
CA ASN A 240 -10.63 -7.23 -25.41
C ASN A 240 -9.64 -6.08 -25.19
N GLU A 241 -8.43 -6.21 -25.74
CA GLU A 241 -7.37 -5.23 -25.55
C GLU A 241 -7.76 -3.81 -25.98
N SER A 242 -8.56 -3.68 -27.04
CA SER A 242 -8.99 -2.37 -27.56
C SER A 242 -9.99 -1.66 -26.65
N THR A 243 -10.75 -2.39 -25.82
CA THR A 243 -11.74 -1.83 -24.89
C THR A 243 -11.23 -1.76 -23.43
N LEU A 244 -10.06 -2.29 -23.17
CA LEU A 244 -9.48 -2.33 -21.83
C LEU A 244 -9.31 -0.94 -21.17
N PRO A 245 -8.87 0.12 -21.89
CA PRO A 245 -8.85 1.47 -21.33
C PRO A 245 -10.25 1.98 -20.94
N ASN A 246 -11.29 1.67 -21.74
CA ASN A 246 -12.66 2.07 -21.43
C ASN A 246 -13.20 1.37 -20.18
N LEU A 247 -12.90 0.07 -20.02
CA LEU A 247 -13.19 -0.66 -18.78
C LEU A 247 -12.56 0.05 -17.58
N ALA A 248 -11.28 0.40 -17.66
CA ALA A 248 -10.56 1.06 -16.57
C ALA A 248 -11.15 2.44 -16.23
N TYR A 249 -11.43 3.25 -17.26
CA TYR A 249 -12.07 4.57 -17.10
C TYR A 249 -13.45 4.46 -16.46
N THR A 250 -14.30 3.57 -16.99
CA THR A 250 -15.67 3.39 -16.50
C THR A 250 -15.70 2.86 -15.08
N LEU A 251 -14.80 1.91 -14.73
CA LEU A 251 -14.67 1.42 -13.37
C LEU A 251 -14.23 2.53 -12.40
N GLN A 252 -13.35 3.43 -12.85
CA GLN A 252 -12.93 4.57 -12.02
C GLN A 252 -14.11 5.54 -11.80
N GLN A 253 -14.89 5.86 -12.82
CA GLN A 253 -16.08 6.71 -12.66
C GLN A 253 -17.12 6.03 -11.76
N PHE A 254 -17.42 4.76 -11.98
CA PHE A 254 -18.30 3.97 -11.14
C PHE A 254 -17.86 3.99 -9.66
N THR A 255 -16.55 3.86 -9.40
CA THR A 255 -16.00 3.95 -8.05
C THR A 255 -16.31 5.30 -7.40
N ILE A 256 -16.09 6.39 -8.13
CA ILE A 256 -16.35 7.76 -7.63
C ILE A 256 -17.85 7.98 -7.39
N ASP A 257 -18.70 7.54 -8.31
CA ASP A 257 -20.15 7.72 -8.20
C ASP A 257 -20.72 6.94 -7.00
N LYS A 258 -20.27 5.71 -6.80
CA LYS A 258 -20.67 4.89 -5.65
C LYS A 258 -20.23 5.48 -4.31
N ILE A 259 -19.06 6.09 -4.24
CA ILE A 259 -18.60 6.79 -3.06
C ILE A 259 -19.44 8.05 -2.79
N LYS A 260 -19.75 8.83 -3.81
CA LYS A 260 -20.65 9.99 -3.68
C LYS A 260 -22.04 9.60 -3.21
N GLU A 261 -22.55 8.50 -3.74
CA GLU A 261 -23.88 7.98 -3.39
C GLU A 261 -23.97 7.53 -1.94
N HIS A 262 -23.00 6.76 -1.45
CA HIS A 262 -23.09 6.07 -0.17
C HIS A 262 -22.27 6.70 0.97
N ILE A 263 -21.13 7.31 0.68
CA ILE A 263 -20.22 7.81 1.73
C ILE A 263 -20.38 9.31 1.98
N TYR A 264 -20.57 10.14 0.96
CA TYR A 264 -20.71 11.59 1.15
C TYR A 264 -21.84 11.98 2.09
N PRO A 265 -23.04 11.35 2.08
CA PRO A 265 -24.11 11.67 3.01
C PRO A 265 -23.78 11.40 4.49
N LEU A 266 -22.75 10.59 4.75
CA LEU A 266 -22.39 10.17 6.12
C LEU A 266 -21.38 11.11 6.78
N LYS A 267 -20.86 12.11 6.08
CA LYS A 267 -19.88 13.05 6.64
C LYS A 267 -20.35 13.60 7.98
N SER A 268 -19.59 13.33 9.04
CA SER A 268 -19.90 13.76 10.40
C SER A 268 -18.93 14.82 10.94
N CYS A 269 -17.76 14.99 10.28
CA CYS A 269 -16.75 16.01 10.59
C CYS A 269 -15.95 16.41 9.37
N ASP A 270 -14.97 17.31 9.53
CA ASP A 270 -14.16 17.83 8.42
C ASP A 270 -12.93 16.98 8.09
N ASN A 271 -12.66 15.95 8.89
CA ASN A 271 -11.49 15.08 8.72
C ASN A 271 -11.92 13.70 8.24
N LEU A 272 -11.19 13.13 7.28
CA LEU A 272 -11.37 11.78 6.80
C LEU A 272 -10.04 11.02 6.81
N CYS A 273 -10.04 9.83 7.41
CA CYS A 273 -8.98 8.84 7.26
C CYS A 273 -9.41 7.75 6.27
N ILE A 274 -8.55 7.37 5.33
CA ILE A 274 -8.85 6.33 4.34
C ILE A 274 -7.80 5.22 4.44
N ALA A 275 -8.25 3.96 4.49
CA ALA A 275 -7.40 2.77 4.60
C ALA A 275 -7.95 1.58 3.82
N GLY A 276 -7.18 0.49 3.77
CA GLY A 276 -7.46 -0.71 2.98
C GLY A 276 -6.92 -0.60 1.56
N GLY A 277 -6.86 -1.73 0.84
CA GLY A 277 -6.26 -1.81 -0.49
C GLY A 277 -6.88 -0.89 -1.54
N VAL A 278 -8.18 -0.54 -1.41
CA VAL A 278 -8.85 0.40 -2.32
C VAL A 278 -8.30 1.82 -2.17
N ALA A 279 -7.74 2.17 -1.02
CA ALA A 279 -7.12 3.48 -0.80
C ALA A 279 -5.82 3.71 -1.58
N TYR A 280 -5.31 2.72 -2.33
CA TYR A 280 -4.32 2.94 -3.39
C TYR A 280 -4.89 3.70 -4.60
N ASN A 281 -6.20 3.86 -4.68
CA ASN A 281 -6.87 4.61 -5.74
C ASN A 281 -6.70 6.12 -5.52
N GLY A 282 -5.67 6.68 -6.14
CA GLY A 282 -5.33 8.09 -5.99
C GLY A 282 -6.35 9.08 -6.57
N TYR A 283 -7.13 8.68 -7.58
CA TYR A 283 -8.24 9.51 -8.11
C TYR A 283 -9.37 9.63 -7.09
N MET A 284 -9.72 8.50 -6.45
CA MET A 284 -10.72 8.48 -5.37
C MET A 284 -10.27 9.34 -4.18
N ASN A 285 -9.03 9.20 -3.76
CA ASN A 285 -8.50 9.95 -2.64
C ASN A 285 -8.50 11.46 -2.90
N GLU A 286 -8.21 11.89 -4.13
CA GLU A 286 -8.30 13.29 -4.52
C GLU A 286 -9.75 13.77 -4.55
N GLU A 287 -10.69 12.95 -5.00
CA GLU A 287 -12.11 13.32 -5.01
C GLU A 287 -12.63 13.63 -3.60
N PHE A 288 -12.21 12.88 -2.59
CA PHE A 288 -12.57 13.17 -1.19
C PHE A 288 -12.11 14.54 -0.70
N THR A 289 -11.02 15.11 -1.23
CA THR A 289 -10.57 16.46 -0.86
C THR A 289 -11.51 17.58 -1.29
N LYS A 290 -12.46 17.29 -2.17
CA LYS A 290 -13.53 18.23 -2.55
C LYS A 290 -14.68 18.25 -1.55
N HIS A 291 -14.75 17.23 -0.69
CA HIS A 291 -15.84 17.04 0.28
C HIS A 291 -15.39 17.20 1.74
N TYR A 292 -14.16 16.78 2.05
CA TYR A 292 -13.54 16.91 3.37
C TYR A 292 -12.41 17.95 3.33
N ASN A 293 -12.27 18.73 4.39
CA ASN A 293 -11.23 19.73 4.50
C ASN A 293 -9.84 19.08 4.67
N ASN A 294 -9.78 17.96 5.40
CA ASN A 294 -8.57 17.21 5.64
C ASN A 294 -8.76 15.72 5.31
N VAL A 295 -7.97 15.20 4.40
CA VAL A 295 -7.98 13.78 4.02
C VAL A 295 -6.61 13.19 4.29
N PHE A 296 -6.56 12.17 5.13
CA PHE A 296 -5.34 11.44 5.47
C PHE A 296 -5.39 10.01 4.93
N VAL A 297 -4.34 9.64 4.21
CA VAL A 297 -4.11 8.29 3.69
C VAL A 297 -2.71 7.87 4.14
N PRO A 298 -2.56 6.84 4.98
CA PRO A 298 -1.27 6.44 5.52
C PRO A 298 -0.34 5.83 4.46
N PRO A 299 0.98 5.74 4.70
CA PRO A 299 1.93 5.22 3.72
C PRO A 299 1.76 3.73 3.41
N ALA A 300 1.45 2.90 4.40
CA ALA A 300 1.21 1.46 4.28
C ALA A 300 -0.29 1.19 4.34
N VAL A 301 -1.01 1.60 3.32
CA VAL A 301 -2.47 1.72 3.34
C VAL A 301 -3.21 0.40 3.15
N GLY A 302 -2.60 -0.57 2.47
CA GLY A 302 -3.12 -1.93 2.27
C GLY A 302 -2.70 -2.90 3.38
N ASP A 303 -2.74 -4.20 3.06
CA ASP A 303 -2.42 -5.28 4.02
C ASP A 303 -1.01 -5.21 4.60
N GLU A 304 -0.09 -4.52 3.95
CA GLU A 304 1.23 -4.25 4.49
C GLU A 304 1.22 -3.37 5.75
N GLY A 305 0.14 -2.64 6.00
CA GLY A 305 -0.09 -1.86 7.21
C GLY A 305 -0.81 -2.60 8.32
N GLN A 306 -1.35 -3.80 8.07
CA GLN A 306 -2.13 -4.58 9.02
C GLN A 306 -1.39 -4.87 10.33
N ALA A 307 -0.13 -5.29 10.23
CA ALA A 307 0.67 -5.54 11.43
C ALA A 307 0.84 -4.29 12.31
N LEU A 308 0.99 -3.13 11.68
CA LEU A 308 1.10 -1.86 12.40
C LEU A 308 -0.22 -1.46 13.06
N GLY A 309 -1.33 -1.56 12.34
CA GLY A 309 -2.66 -1.26 12.87
C GLY A 309 -3.07 -2.20 14.01
N THR A 310 -2.82 -3.49 13.84
CA THR A 310 -3.06 -4.52 14.86
C THR A 310 -2.25 -4.22 16.13
N TYR A 311 -1.00 -3.85 15.98
CA TYR A 311 -0.17 -3.46 17.11
C TYR A 311 -0.68 -2.20 17.82
N GLN A 312 -0.92 -1.14 17.06
CA GLN A 312 -1.37 0.11 17.63
C GLN A 312 -2.69 -0.06 18.38
N HIS A 313 -3.60 -0.89 17.83
CA HIS A 313 -4.86 -1.19 18.50
C HIS A 313 -4.66 -1.98 19.80
N ALA A 314 -3.84 -3.03 19.77
CA ALA A 314 -3.56 -3.83 20.95
C ALA A 314 -2.86 -3.00 22.04
N ASP A 315 -1.89 -2.17 21.66
CA ASP A 315 -1.17 -1.30 22.62
C ASP A 315 -2.08 -0.21 23.19
N TYR A 316 -3.00 0.32 22.40
CA TYR A 316 -4.02 1.24 22.90
C TYR A 316 -4.95 0.59 23.91
N VAL A 317 -5.49 -0.59 23.60
CA VAL A 317 -6.46 -1.27 24.48
C VAL A 317 -5.82 -1.81 25.75
N LEU A 318 -4.61 -2.36 25.65
CA LEU A 318 -3.96 -3.02 26.78
C LEU A 318 -3.19 -2.03 27.67
N ASN A 319 -2.60 -0.99 27.11
CA ASN A 319 -1.68 -0.08 27.78
C ASN A 319 -2.16 1.37 27.78
N ASN A 320 -3.29 1.69 27.14
CA ASN A 320 -3.78 3.05 26.88
C ASN A 320 -2.71 3.94 26.20
N ASN A 321 -1.91 3.33 25.33
CA ASN A 321 -0.79 3.98 24.66
C ASN A 321 -1.19 4.39 23.23
N VAL A 322 -1.09 5.69 22.92
CA VAL A 322 -1.34 6.25 21.60
C VAL A 322 -0.02 6.70 21.00
N HIS A 323 0.44 6.05 19.94
CA HIS A 323 1.65 6.43 19.25
C HIS A 323 1.50 6.35 17.74
N LYS A 324 2.30 7.17 17.04
CA LYS A 324 2.39 7.12 15.58
C LYS A 324 3.50 6.18 15.14
N THR A 325 3.25 5.44 14.08
CA THR A 325 4.31 4.66 13.43
C THR A 325 5.20 5.56 12.58
N LYS A 326 6.44 5.15 12.35
CA LYS A 326 7.37 5.90 11.51
C LYS A 326 7.18 5.51 10.04
N THR A 327 7.12 6.49 9.16
CA THR A 327 7.10 6.25 7.71
C THR A 327 8.39 5.57 7.23
N PHE A 328 9.54 6.00 7.74
CA PHE A 328 10.83 5.38 7.47
C PHE A 328 11.18 4.45 8.64
N ALA A 329 10.75 3.19 8.53
CA ALA A 329 10.79 2.22 9.62
C ALA A 329 11.70 1.00 9.33
N GLY A 330 12.20 0.88 8.10
CA GLY A 330 13.11 -0.19 7.70
C GLY A 330 14.47 -0.13 8.42
N LYS A 331 15.36 -1.04 8.06
CA LYS A 331 16.72 -1.08 8.60
C LYS A 331 17.56 0.04 7.99
N GLU A 332 18.40 0.64 8.80
CA GLU A 332 19.49 1.50 8.36
C GLU A 332 20.75 0.67 8.10
N TYR A 333 21.46 1.00 7.02
CA TYR A 333 22.66 0.28 6.59
C TYR A 333 23.84 1.24 6.52
N ASP A 334 24.96 0.83 7.08
CA ASP A 334 26.22 1.51 6.89
C ASP A 334 26.77 1.20 5.50
N TYR A 335 27.36 2.21 4.88
CA TYR A 335 28.06 2.06 3.61
C TYR A 335 29.19 3.09 3.54
N ILE A 336 30.36 2.67 3.10
CA ILE A 336 31.54 3.51 2.86
C ILE A 336 31.95 3.31 1.40
N GLY A 337 32.01 4.40 0.66
CA GLY A 337 32.46 4.45 -0.74
C GLY A 337 33.66 5.36 -0.92
N ASP A 338 34.07 5.53 -2.17
CA ASP A 338 35.32 6.28 -2.50
C ASP A 338 35.12 7.79 -2.51
N LYS A 339 33.95 8.28 -2.91
CA LYS A 339 33.66 9.70 -3.04
C LYS A 339 32.41 10.12 -2.26
N ARG A 340 32.54 11.14 -1.41
CA ARG A 340 31.41 11.71 -0.68
C ARG A 340 30.45 12.44 -1.61
N VAL A 341 29.15 12.39 -1.26
CA VAL A 341 28.07 13.03 -1.99
C VAL A 341 28.17 14.56 -1.86
N ASN A 342 27.97 15.25 -2.99
CA ASN A 342 27.63 16.66 -3.03
C ASN A 342 26.28 16.79 -3.71
N TYR A 343 25.26 17.25 -3.00
CA TYR A 343 23.89 17.36 -3.54
C TYR A 343 23.80 18.24 -4.78
N LYS A 344 24.60 19.31 -4.86
CA LYS A 344 24.66 20.15 -6.05
C LYS A 344 25.21 19.38 -7.26
N GLU A 345 26.23 18.52 -7.07
CA GLU A 345 26.76 17.67 -8.13
C GLU A 345 25.73 16.64 -8.61
N VAL A 346 24.98 16.01 -7.69
CA VAL A 346 23.92 15.06 -8.04
C VAL A 346 22.77 15.77 -8.75
N ALA A 347 22.36 16.94 -8.26
CA ALA A 347 21.31 17.74 -8.88
C ALA A 347 21.71 18.22 -10.29
N GLN A 348 22.98 18.63 -10.49
CA GLN A 348 23.49 18.97 -11.81
C GLN A 348 23.49 17.77 -12.75
N ALA A 349 23.93 16.60 -12.29
CA ALA A 349 23.88 15.37 -13.10
C ALA A 349 22.44 15.04 -13.55
N ILE A 350 21.45 15.19 -12.66
CA ILE A 350 20.03 15.00 -13.02
C ILE A 350 19.61 16.08 -14.05
N ALA A 351 19.97 17.33 -13.86
CA ALA A 351 19.66 18.42 -14.78
C ALA A 351 20.31 18.26 -16.18
N ASP A 352 21.42 17.54 -16.23
CA ASP A 352 22.12 17.12 -17.46
C ASP A 352 21.55 15.82 -18.08
N GLY A 353 20.40 15.33 -17.56
CA GLY A 353 19.69 14.18 -18.10
C GLY A 353 20.12 12.82 -17.55
N LYS A 354 20.96 12.76 -16.50
CA LYS A 354 21.39 11.52 -15.87
C LYS A 354 20.29 10.95 -14.98
N ILE A 355 20.18 9.61 -14.95
CA ILE A 355 19.23 8.86 -14.11
C ILE A 355 19.97 8.33 -12.90
N VAL A 356 19.49 8.65 -11.69
CA VAL A 356 20.16 8.41 -10.43
C VAL A 356 19.43 7.39 -9.59
N GLY A 357 20.12 6.34 -9.15
CA GLY A 357 19.70 5.49 -8.05
C GLY A 357 19.98 6.21 -6.72
N TRP A 358 18.98 6.34 -5.87
CA TRP A 358 19.03 7.07 -4.61
C TRP A 358 18.62 6.17 -3.45
N PHE A 359 19.61 5.82 -2.60
CA PHE A 359 19.45 4.93 -1.45
C PHE A 359 19.89 5.68 -0.18
N GLN A 360 18.94 5.94 0.74
CA GLN A 360 19.16 6.74 1.93
C GLN A 360 18.57 6.07 3.18
N GLY A 361 19.28 6.14 4.31
CA GLY A 361 18.79 5.77 5.63
C GLY A 361 17.88 4.53 5.67
N LYS A 362 16.82 4.60 6.45
CA LYS A 362 15.81 3.54 6.60
C LYS A 362 14.83 3.52 5.42
N SER A 363 14.44 2.33 4.97
CA SER A 363 13.42 2.20 3.93
C SER A 363 12.03 2.65 4.41
N GLU A 364 11.21 3.03 3.45
CA GLU A 364 9.84 3.46 3.64
C GLU A 364 8.93 2.30 4.09
N SER A 365 7.90 2.59 4.89
CA SER A 365 6.74 1.72 5.07
C SER A 365 5.81 1.82 3.87
N GLY A 366 5.18 0.70 3.48
CA GLY A 366 4.25 0.66 2.35
C GLY A 366 4.93 0.43 1.00
N ASN A 367 4.14 0.51 -0.06
CA ASN A 367 4.55 0.09 -1.41
C ASN A 367 5.09 1.24 -2.29
N ARG A 368 5.30 2.43 -1.74
CA ARG A 368 5.79 3.59 -2.48
C ARG A 368 7.23 3.94 -2.08
N ALA A 369 8.06 4.26 -3.06
CA ALA A 369 9.33 4.91 -2.81
C ALA A 369 9.11 6.39 -2.53
N LEU A 370 9.50 6.83 -1.34
CA LEU A 370 9.25 8.18 -0.85
C LEU A 370 10.55 9.00 -0.69
N GLY A 371 11.61 8.60 -1.39
CA GLY A 371 12.88 9.30 -1.40
C GLY A 371 14.00 8.62 -0.61
N ASN A 372 13.80 7.37 -0.15
CA ASN A 372 14.87 6.60 0.48
C ASN A 372 15.28 5.36 -0.32
N ARG A 373 14.40 4.83 -1.17
CA ARG A 373 14.68 3.74 -2.13
C ARG A 373 14.13 4.12 -3.51
N SER A 374 14.75 5.12 -4.13
CA SER A 374 14.19 5.82 -5.29
C SER A 374 15.11 5.75 -6.51
N ILE A 375 14.53 5.81 -7.70
CA ILE A 375 15.16 6.21 -8.93
C ILE A 375 14.68 7.61 -9.25
N LEU A 376 15.61 8.54 -9.51
CA LEU A 376 15.35 9.96 -9.71
C LEU A 376 15.79 10.39 -11.11
N ALA A 377 15.01 11.27 -11.74
CA ALA A 377 15.32 11.82 -13.04
C ALA A 377 14.72 13.22 -13.22
N ASP A 378 15.10 13.88 -14.32
CA ASP A 378 14.62 15.22 -14.68
C ASP A 378 13.18 15.17 -15.21
N PRO A 379 12.21 15.83 -14.55
CA PRO A 379 10.81 15.84 -15.01
C PRO A 379 10.57 16.71 -16.26
N ARG A 380 11.55 17.53 -16.67
CA ARG A 380 11.47 18.41 -17.86
C ARG A 380 11.63 17.64 -19.16
N ASN A 381 12.30 16.48 -19.12
CA ASN A 381 12.52 15.65 -20.29
C ASN A 381 11.23 14.91 -20.67
N PRO A 382 10.64 15.15 -21.85
CA PRO A 382 9.40 14.48 -22.29
C PRO A 382 9.58 12.96 -22.53
N ASP A 383 10.79 12.53 -22.90
CA ASP A 383 11.09 11.14 -23.25
C ASP A 383 11.49 10.30 -22.04
N ILE A 384 11.66 10.92 -20.86
CA ILE A 384 12.21 10.24 -19.68
C ILE A 384 11.38 9.06 -19.22
N LYS A 385 10.04 9.10 -19.42
CA LYS A 385 9.14 8.02 -19.11
C LYS A 385 9.48 6.77 -19.92
N ASP A 386 9.64 6.93 -21.22
CA ASP A 386 9.92 5.83 -22.14
C ASP A 386 11.34 5.28 -21.92
N ILE A 387 12.30 6.17 -21.69
CA ILE A 387 13.66 5.79 -21.35
C ILE A 387 13.68 4.89 -20.11
N ILE A 388 13.07 5.33 -19.01
CA ILE A 388 13.09 4.56 -17.75
C ILE A 388 12.29 3.26 -17.88
N ASN A 389 11.11 3.27 -18.53
CA ASN A 389 10.31 2.07 -18.73
C ASN A 389 11.05 1.01 -19.56
N ASN A 390 11.73 1.42 -20.65
CA ASN A 390 12.37 0.50 -21.58
C ASN A 390 13.78 0.06 -21.15
N THR A 391 14.53 0.91 -20.44
CA THR A 391 15.95 0.62 -20.15
C THR A 391 16.23 0.20 -18.70
N ILE A 392 15.29 0.48 -17.78
CA ILE A 392 15.46 0.20 -16.35
C ILE A 392 14.35 -0.67 -15.83
N LYS A 393 13.08 -0.27 -16.04
CA LYS A 393 11.93 -0.97 -15.45
C LYS A 393 11.49 -2.20 -16.23
N MET A 394 11.72 -2.25 -17.52
CA MET A 394 11.29 -3.35 -18.40
C MET A 394 9.80 -3.69 -18.19
N ARG A 395 8.95 -2.67 -18.33
CA ARG A 395 7.52 -2.77 -18.00
C ARG A 395 6.66 -2.04 -19.03
N GLU A 396 5.34 -2.16 -18.89
CA GLU A 396 4.34 -1.59 -19.80
C GLU A 396 4.49 -0.06 -19.96
N ASP A 397 4.47 0.45 -21.19
CA ASP A 397 4.73 1.85 -21.53
C ASP A 397 3.65 2.82 -21.03
N PHE A 398 2.41 2.34 -20.84
CA PHE A 398 1.32 3.17 -20.33
C PHE A 398 1.50 3.58 -18.86
N ARG A 399 2.40 2.94 -18.11
CA ARG A 399 2.55 3.22 -16.67
C ARG A 399 3.26 4.56 -16.45
N PRO A 400 2.61 5.51 -15.73
CA PRO A 400 3.18 6.82 -15.46
C PRO A 400 4.26 6.77 -14.36
N PHE A 401 4.98 7.89 -14.23
CA PHE A 401 5.86 8.17 -13.12
C PHE A 401 5.31 9.29 -12.23
N ALA A 402 5.80 9.36 -11.00
CA ALA A 402 5.36 10.29 -9.98
C ALA A 402 6.37 11.44 -9.82
N PRO A 403 5.93 12.68 -9.59
CA PRO A 403 6.79 13.74 -9.12
C PRO A 403 6.95 13.68 -7.59
N ALA A 404 8.16 14.02 -7.10
CA ALA A 404 8.41 14.46 -5.74
C ALA A 404 8.70 15.96 -5.77
N VAL A 405 7.76 16.76 -5.26
CA VAL A 405 7.78 18.22 -5.32
C VAL A 405 8.01 18.81 -3.93
N LEU A 406 8.77 19.91 -3.84
CA LEU A 406 8.89 20.69 -2.60
C LEU A 406 7.50 21.14 -2.14
N GLU A 407 7.19 20.92 -0.87
CA GLU A 407 5.84 21.12 -0.33
C GLU A 407 5.35 22.57 -0.48
N GLU A 408 6.25 23.55 -0.36
CA GLU A 408 5.93 24.97 -0.53
C GLU A 408 5.55 25.35 -1.97
N HIS A 409 5.86 24.49 -2.97
CA HIS A 409 5.63 24.78 -4.40
C HIS A 409 4.55 23.93 -5.06
N TYR A 410 3.97 22.90 -4.39
CA TYR A 410 3.08 21.98 -5.07
C TYR A 410 1.84 22.65 -5.70
N LYS A 411 1.29 23.69 -5.06
CA LYS A 411 0.11 24.42 -5.57
C LYS A 411 0.35 25.17 -6.87
N GLU A 412 1.61 25.50 -7.19
CA GLU A 412 1.95 26.13 -8.46
C GLU A 412 1.81 25.19 -9.64
N TYR A 413 2.05 23.89 -9.40
CA TYR A 413 2.11 22.88 -10.45
C TYR A 413 0.93 21.93 -10.48
N PHE A 414 0.22 21.77 -9.36
CA PHE A 414 -0.85 20.79 -9.23
C PHE A 414 -2.12 21.41 -8.68
N ASP A 415 -3.27 20.94 -9.23
CA ASP A 415 -4.59 21.36 -8.79
C ASP A 415 -5.06 20.46 -7.64
N THR A 416 -4.62 20.79 -6.43
CA THR A 416 -4.99 20.11 -5.20
C THR A 416 -4.88 21.06 -4.01
N ASN A 417 -5.74 20.88 -3.01
CA ASN A 417 -5.86 21.78 -1.87
C ASN A 417 -4.95 21.44 -0.69
N SER A 418 -4.39 20.22 -0.64
CA SER A 418 -3.61 19.76 0.49
C SER A 418 -2.41 18.89 0.07
N PRO A 419 -1.34 18.83 0.91
CA PRO A 419 -0.14 18.07 0.62
C PRO A 419 -0.43 16.55 0.57
N SER A 420 0.42 15.81 -0.18
CA SER A 420 0.35 14.35 -0.35
C SER A 420 1.72 13.72 -0.10
N PRO A 421 2.17 13.60 1.14
CA PRO A 421 3.53 13.13 1.43
C PRO A 421 3.77 11.66 1.06
N TYR A 422 2.72 10.85 0.90
CA TYR A 422 2.79 9.40 0.69
C TYR A 422 2.40 8.93 -0.72
N MET A 423 2.41 9.82 -1.72
CA MET A 423 1.96 9.47 -3.09
C MET A 423 0.54 8.91 -3.14
N SER A 424 -0.34 9.36 -2.27
CA SER A 424 -1.68 8.83 -2.12
C SER A 424 -2.72 9.46 -3.05
N ARG A 425 -2.39 10.55 -3.77
CA ARG A 425 -3.33 11.31 -4.60
C ARG A 425 -2.87 11.49 -6.02
N ILE A 426 -3.83 11.48 -6.95
CA ILE A 426 -3.65 11.77 -8.38
C ILE A 426 -4.44 13.04 -8.68
N CYS A 427 -3.75 14.10 -9.03
CA CYS A 427 -4.32 15.42 -9.29
C CYS A 427 -3.93 15.96 -10.66
N LYS A 428 -4.68 16.95 -11.15
CA LYS A 428 -4.39 17.63 -12.43
C LYS A 428 -3.08 18.37 -12.36
N VAL A 429 -2.30 18.30 -13.43
CA VAL A 429 -1.08 19.09 -13.64
C VAL A 429 -1.47 20.41 -14.30
N LYS A 430 -1.03 21.54 -13.73
CA LYS A 430 -1.31 22.89 -14.25
C LYS A 430 -0.21 23.43 -15.16
N SER A 431 0.96 22.80 -15.17
CA SER A 431 2.15 23.30 -15.86
C SER A 431 2.63 22.35 -16.95
N ASN A 432 2.94 22.89 -18.11
CA ASN A 432 3.54 22.15 -19.23
C ASN A 432 5.07 22.00 -19.13
N LYS A 433 5.68 22.54 -18.07
CA LYS A 433 7.15 22.52 -17.87
C LYS A 433 7.67 21.14 -17.39
N VAL A 434 6.78 20.21 -17.06
CA VAL A 434 7.11 18.92 -16.43
C VAL A 434 6.47 17.74 -17.16
N PRO A 435 6.70 17.59 -18.47
CA PRO A 435 6.07 16.54 -19.28
C PRO A 435 6.45 15.12 -18.84
N GLY A 436 7.65 14.93 -18.30
CA GLY A 436 8.15 13.61 -17.88
C GLY A 436 7.37 12.96 -16.72
N ILE A 437 6.58 13.75 -15.97
CA ILE A 437 5.73 13.25 -14.88
C ILE A 437 4.23 13.42 -15.17
N THR A 438 3.88 13.99 -16.29
CA THR A 438 2.48 14.24 -16.67
C THR A 438 1.94 13.06 -17.44
N HIS A 439 0.87 12.47 -16.94
CA HIS A 439 0.19 11.36 -17.60
C HIS A 439 -0.66 11.86 -18.78
N ILE A 440 -1.11 10.95 -19.65
CA ILE A 440 -1.87 11.27 -20.87
C ILE A 440 -3.15 12.09 -20.62
N ASP A 441 -3.76 11.93 -19.45
CA ASP A 441 -4.96 12.66 -19.01
C ASP A 441 -4.66 13.98 -18.28
N ASN A 442 -3.42 14.47 -18.37
CA ASN A 442 -2.90 15.64 -17.66
C ASN A 442 -2.97 15.50 -16.13
N THR A 443 -2.79 14.30 -15.60
CA THR A 443 -2.69 14.06 -14.16
C THR A 443 -1.29 13.59 -13.74
N ALA A 444 -1.02 13.67 -12.45
CA ALA A 444 0.17 13.07 -11.83
C ALA A 444 -0.16 12.55 -10.41
N ARG A 445 0.50 11.46 -10.00
CA ARG A 445 0.48 10.98 -8.63
C ARG A 445 1.56 11.70 -7.83
N ILE A 446 1.19 12.72 -7.08
CA ILE A 446 2.16 13.61 -6.43
C ILE A 446 2.68 13.07 -5.10
N GLN A 447 3.96 13.36 -4.83
CA GLN A 447 4.56 13.33 -3.49
C GLN A 447 4.97 14.74 -3.11
N THR A 448 4.48 15.27 -1.98
CA THR A 448 5.02 16.50 -1.39
C THR A 448 6.16 16.17 -0.42
N VAL A 449 7.25 16.92 -0.49
CA VAL A 449 8.44 16.69 0.33
C VAL A 449 8.77 17.98 1.09
N ASN A 450 8.83 17.87 2.41
CA ASN A 450 9.28 18.96 3.27
C ASN A 450 10.54 18.59 4.05
N GLN A 451 11.24 19.59 4.54
CA GLN A 451 12.52 19.42 5.24
C GLN A 451 12.41 18.50 6.48
N LYS A 452 11.30 18.59 7.21
CA LYS A 452 11.08 17.79 8.42
C LYS A 452 10.83 16.33 8.13
N PHE A 453 10.12 16.04 7.04
CA PHE A 453 9.72 14.68 6.66
C PHE A 453 10.89 13.88 6.08
N ASN A 454 11.63 14.46 5.12
CA ASN A 454 12.81 13.83 4.49
C ASN A 454 13.84 14.88 4.08
N GLY A 455 14.66 15.33 5.02
CA GLY A 455 15.59 16.43 4.84
C GLY A 455 16.66 16.19 3.77
N LYS A 456 17.19 14.97 3.63
CA LYS A 456 18.18 14.65 2.58
C LYS A 456 17.57 14.75 1.18
N PHE A 457 16.36 14.23 1.03
CA PHE A 457 15.66 14.26 -0.26
C PHE A 457 15.19 15.67 -0.59
N TYR A 458 14.66 16.41 0.41
CA TYR A 458 14.33 17.82 0.27
C TYR A 458 15.54 18.64 -0.23
N ASN A 459 16.71 18.47 0.39
CA ASN A 459 17.92 19.19 0.02
C ASN A 459 18.34 18.91 -1.43
N LEU A 460 18.24 17.66 -1.88
CA LEU A 460 18.53 17.32 -3.28
C LEU A 460 17.57 18.00 -4.25
N ILE A 461 16.26 17.96 -3.97
CA ILE A 461 15.25 18.63 -4.81
C ILE A 461 15.49 20.16 -4.81
N ASN A 462 15.84 20.73 -3.66
CA ASN A 462 16.11 22.16 -3.56
C ASN A 462 17.37 22.59 -4.35
N GLU A 463 18.44 21.77 -4.37
CA GLU A 463 19.58 22.04 -5.25
C GLU A 463 19.21 21.94 -6.74
N PHE A 464 18.37 20.97 -7.11
CA PHE A 464 17.85 20.87 -8.47
C PHE A 464 16.97 22.08 -8.84
N TYR A 465 16.15 22.56 -7.90
CA TYR A 465 15.35 23.78 -8.08
C TYR A 465 16.22 25.03 -8.33
N LYS A 466 17.29 25.20 -7.58
CA LYS A 466 18.24 26.31 -7.78
C LYS A 466 18.89 26.31 -9.15
N ILE A 467 19.12 25.12 -9.74
CA ILE A 467 19.74 24.97 -11.06
C ILE A 467 18.73 25.18 -12.18
N THR A 468 17.51 24.65 -12.03
CA THR A 468 16.56 24.49 -13.14
C THR A 468 15.34 25.38 -13.08
N GLY A 469 15.03 25.95 -11.90
CA GLY A 469 13.77 26.63 -11.62
C GLY A 469 12.56 25.68 -11.50
N ILE A 470 12.78 24.33 -11.46
CA ILE A 470 11.74 23.32 -11.29
C ILE A 470 11.86 22.68 -9.89
N PRO A 471 10.90 22.89 -8.99
CA PRO A 471 11.00 22.47 -7.59
C PRO A 471 10.62 21.00 -7.36
N MET A 472 10.95 20.10 -8.31
CA MET A 472 10.59 18.69 -8.22
C MET A 472 11.53 17.80 -9.03
N LEU A 473 11.54 16.51 -8.67
CA LEU A 473 12.17 15.43 -9.44
C LEU A 473 11.13 14.38 -9.81
N LEU A 474 11.33 13.68 -10.94
CA LEU A 474 10.68 12.39 -11.17
C LEU A 474 11.19 11.41 -10.11
N ASN A 475 10.26 10.73 -9.44
CA ASN A 475 10.54 9.74 -8.40
C ASN A 475 9.79 8.43 -8.69
N THR A 476 10.55 7.34 -8.77
CA THR A 476 9.98 5.98 -8.86
C THR A 476 10.76 5.01 -7.97
N SER A 477 10.19 3.83 -7.72
CA SER A 477 10.81 2.81 -6.87
C SER A 477 12.18 2.37 -7.39
N PHE A 478 13.13 2.12 -6.50
CA PHE A 478 14.46 1.63 -6.89
C PHE A 478 14.44 0.12 -7.03
N ASN A 479 14.08 -0.34 -8.21
CA ASN A 479 14.08 -1.74 -8.66
C ASN A 479 14.02 -1.79 -10.20
N CYS A 480 14.29 -2.97 -10.74
CA CYS A 480 13.98 -3.34 -12.13
C CYS A 480 12.73 -4.23 -12.15
N GLN A 481 12.91 -5.54 -12.18
CA GLN A 481 11.84 -6.56 -12.13
C GLN A 481 11.83 -7.34 -10.80
N GLU A 482 12.61 -6.89 -9.85
CA GLU A 482 12.65 -7.40 -8.47
C GLU A 482 11.91 -6.49 -7.51
N PRO A 483 11.73 -6.93 -6.23
CA PRO A 483 11.31 -6.05 -5.15
C PRO A 483 12.23 -4.83 -5.01
N ILE A 484 11.72 -3.73 -4.45
CA ILE A 484 12.53 -2.53 -4.17
C ILE A 484 13.78 -2.95 -3.37
N VAL A 485 14.92 -2.38 -3.74
CA VAL A 485 16.20 -2.65 -3.09
C VAL A 485 16.13 -2.35 -1.59
N GLU A 486 16.57 -3.29 -0.76
CA GLU A 486 16.57 -3.12 0.70
C GLU A 486 17.96 -2.86 1.25
N THR A 487 19.00 -3.50 0.68
CA THR A 487 20.38 -3.37 1.15
C THR A 487 21.26 -2.64 0.13
N PRO A 488 22.41 -2.10 0.56
CA PRO A 488 23.40 -1.54 -0.35
C PRO A 488 23.81 -2.49 -1.48
N GLU A 489 23.96 -3.80 -1.18
CA GLU A 489 24.31 -4.83 -2.17
C GLU A 489 23.20 -4.99 -3.21
N HIS A 490 21.92 -4.94 -2.81
CA HIS A 490 20.80 -4.96 -3.75
C HIS A 490 20.83 -3.72 -4.65
N ALA A 491 21.09 -2.53 -4.08
CA ALA A 491 21.19 -1.28 -4.84
C ALA A 491 22.33 -1.34 -5.86
N ILE A 492 23.53 -1.80 -5.45
CA ILE A 492 24.70 -1.95 -6.33
C ILE A 492 24.42 -2.97 -7.44
N ARG A 493 23.80 -4.10 -7.13
CA ARG A 493 23.43 -5.12 -8.12
C ARG A 493 22.48 -4.56 -9.17
N THR A 494 21.41 -3.87 -8.75
CA THR A 494 20.46 -3.23 -9.67
C THR A 494 21.12 -2.14 -10.48
N PHE A 495 21.98 -1.31 -9.88
CA PHE A 495 22.76 -0.29 -10.57
C PHE A 495 23.64 -0.88 -11.69
N LYS A 496 24.40 -1.94 -11.39
CA LYS A 496 25.32 -2.57 -12.36
C LYS A 496 24.60 -3.18 -13.57
N ARG A 497 23.38 -3.70 -13.40
CA ARG A 497 22.65 -4.40 -14.45
C ARG A 497 21.59 -3.57 -15.19
N THR A 498 21.42 -2.29 -14.83
CA THR A 498 20.48 -1.37 -15.49
C THR A 498 21.21 -0.18 -16.09
N SER A 499 20.50 0.66 -16.84
CA SER A 499 21.05 1.88 -17.46
C SER A 499 21.10 3.09 -16.50
N LEU A 500 21.08 2.87 -15.17
CA LEU A 500 21.33 3.96 -14.22
C LEU A 500 22.74 4.52 -14.41
N ASP A 501 22.87 5.86 -14.43
CA ASP A 501 24.14 6.56 -14.65
C ASP A 501 24.93 6.73 -13.36
N LEU A 502 24.22 6.96 -12.25
CA LEU A 502 24.79 7.26 -10.96
C LEU A 502 24.04 6.51 -9.85
N LEU A 503 24.77 6.08 -8.83
CA LEU A 503 24.18 5.55 -7.62
C LEU A 503 24.67 6.35 -6.41
N VAL A 504 23.73 6.81 -5.58
CA VAL A 504 24.02 7.42 -4.29
C VAL A 504 23.56 6.49 -3.18
N ILE A 505 24.46 6.07 -2.31
CA ILE A 505 24.17 5.29 -1.09
C ILE A 505 24.58 6.13 0.12
N ASN A 506 23.60 6.58 0.89
CA ASN A 506 23.81 7.48 2.02
C ASN A 506 24.64 8.71 1.61
N ASP A 507 25.85 8.84 2.11
CA ASP A 507 26.73 9.98 1.85
C ASP A 507 27.79 9.69 0.77
N TRP A 508 27.61 8.65 -0.05
CA TRP A 508 28.60 8.20 -1.03
C TRP A 508 28.04 8.09 -2.45
N ILE A 509 28.85 8.50 -3.43
CA ILE A 509 28.56 8.39 -4.88
C ILE A 509 29.33 7.21 -5.46
N ILE A 510 28.62 6.41 -6.26
CA ILE A 510 29.19 5.32 -7.08
C ILE A 510 28.90 5.65 -8.55
N ARG A 511 29.90 5.52 -9.39
CA ARG A 511 29.82 5.67 -10.85
C ARG A 511 30.16 4.37 -11.55
N LYS A 512 29.65 4.17 -12.76
CA LYS A 512 30.12 3.09 -13.65
C LYS A 512 31.47 3.41 -14.22
#